data_098809414725eceffded027b2daf9385
#
_entry.id   098809414725eceffded027b2daf9385
#
_cell.length_a   1.000
_cell.length_b   1.000
_cell.length_c   1.000
_cell.angle_alpha   90.00
_cell.angle_beta   90.00
_cell.angle_gamma   90.00
#
_symmetry.space_group_name_H-M   'P 1'
#
loop_
_entity.id
_entity.type
_entity.pdbx_description
1 polymer ?
#
loop_
_entity_poly.entity_id
_entity_poly.type
_entity_poly.pdbx_seq_one_letter_code
_entity_poly.pdbx_strand_id
1 'polypeptide(L)'
;MRHLISPLDFTVEELDQLLETASDIEKNPTKYQDACKGKKIATLFYEPSTRTRLSFEAAMINLGGQVLGFSEASSSSASKGESVADTIRIISCYADICAMRHPKEGAALVAANNSSIPVINAGDGGHQHPTQTLADLMTIKSLKGRLDNITIGLCGDLKFGRTVHSLINALLRLSLIHI
;
A
#
# COMPACT_ATOMS: atom_id res chain seq x y z
N MET A 1 -4.17 4.38 16.18
CA MET A 1 -3.81 3.31 15.22
C MET A 1 -3.22 4.00 14.00
N ARG A 2 -2.27 3.37 13.29
CA ARG A 2 -1.60 3.96 12.15
C ARG A 2 -2.05 3.27 10.87
N HIS A 3 -2.29 4.06 9.81
CA HIS A 3 -2.68 3.61 8.48
C HIS A 3 -1.63 4.07 7.46
N LEU A 4 -1.65 3.49 6.26
CA LEU A 4 -0.88 3.94 5.10
C LEU A 4 -1.85 4.32 3.98
N ILE A 5 -2.31 5.56 3.97
CA ILE A 5 -3.26 6.07 2.98
C ILE A 5 -2.55 6.90 1.91
N SER A 6 -1.52 7.64 2.33
CA SER A 6 -0.68 8.49 1.50
C SER A 6 0.81 8.23 1.79
N PRO A 7 1.72 8.45 0.83
CA PRO A 7 3.16 8.45 1.11
C PRO A 7 3.57 9.46 2.19
N LEU A 8 2.72 10.45 2.46
CA LEU A 8 2.96 11.52 3.44
C LEU A 8 2.61 11.11 4.88
N ASP A 9 2.05 9.93 5.12
CA ASP A 9 1.65 9.45 6.45
C ASP A 9 2.85 9.06 7.33
N PHE A 10 4.05 8.94 6.74
CA PHE A 10 5.29 8.61 7.43
C PHE A 10 6.28 9.77 7.36
N THR A 11 7.11 9.95 8.38
CA THR A 11 8.25 10.88 8.32
C THR A 11 9.34 10.34 7.37
N VAL A 12 10.34 11.17 7.07
CA VAL A 12 11.48 10.75 6.23
C VAL A 12 12.24 9.62 6.91
N GLU A 13 12.46 9.72 8.22
CA GLU A 13 13.15 8.72 9.03
C GLU A 13 12.40 7.40 9.06
N GLU A 14 11.06 7.46 9.14
CA GLU A 14 10.22 6.27 9.10
C GLU A 14 10.20 5.62 7.72
N LEU A 15 10.21 6.42 6.64
CA LEU A 15 10.35 5.91 5.28
C LEU A 15 11.69 5.19 5.10
N ASP A 16 12.79 5.77 5.61
CA ASP A 16 14.10 5.12 5.57
C ASP A 16 14.10 3.80 6.32
N GLN A 17 13.53 3.73 7.52
CA GLN A 17 13.39 2.49 8.29
C GLN A 17 12.56 1.43 7.55
N LEU A 18 11.47 1.84 6.87
CA LEU A 18 10.67 0.94 6.04
C LEU A 18 11.48 0.36 4.89
N LEU A 19 12.24 1.21 4.18
CA LEU A 19 13.08 0.78 3.05
C LEU A 19 14.22 -0.11 3.50
N GLU A 20 14.84 0.16 4.66
CA GLU A 20 15.86 -0.69 5.26
C GLU A 20 15.30 -2.06 5.65
N THR A 21 14.12 -2.07 6.29
CA THR A 21 13.42 -3.31 6.65
C THR A 21 13.08 -4.12 5.40
N ALA A 22 12.57 -3.48 4.35
CA ALA A 22 12.27 -4.14 3.08
C ALA A 22 13.53 -4.75 2.44
N SER A 23 14.65 -4.02 2.47
CA SER A 23 15.95 -4.53 1.98
C SER A 23 16.48 -5.71 2.81
N ASP A 24 16.27 -5.69 4.14
CA ASP A 24 16.67 -6.82 4.99
C ASP A 24 15.78 -8.05 4.74
N ILE A 25 14.48 -7.86 4.54
CA ILE A 25 13.55 -8.95 4.16
C ILE A 25 13.98 -9.59 2.82
N GLU A 26 14.34 -8.76 1.82
CA GLU A 26 14.79 -9.23 0.51
C GLU A 26 16.06 -10.09 0.61
N LYS A 27 17.02 -9.66 1.43
CA LYS A 27 18.31 -10.34 1.61
C LYS A 27 18.22 -11.57 2.53
N ASN A 28 17.33 -11.54 3.51
CA ASN A 28 17.23 -12.52 4.58
C ASN A 28 15.77 -13.00 4.79
N PRO A 29 15.09 -13.54 3.75
CA PRO A 29 13.66 -13.84 3.81
C PRO A 29 13.30 -14.86 4.92
N THR A 30 14.17 -15.83 5.18
CA THR A 30 13.93 -16.85 6.22
C THR A 30 13.87 -16.28 7.64
N LYS A 31 14.53 -15.14 7.91
CA LYS A 31 14.47 -14.43 9.19
C LYS A 31 13.05 -13.96 9.51
N TYR A 32 12.24 -13.71 8.49
CA TYR A 32 10.91 -13.10 8.61
C TYR A 32 9.75 -14.07 8.36
N GLN A 33 10.02 -15.34 8.06
CA GLN A 33 9.00 -16.33 7.68
C GLN A 33 7.89 -16.57 8.71
N ASP A 34 8.12 -16.20 9.97
CA ASP A 34 7.15 -16.32 11.07
C ASP A 34 6.71 -14.95 11.63
N ALA A 35 7.10 -13.83 10.99
CA ALA A 35 6.84 -12.48 11.51
C ALA A 35 5.33 -12.14 11.60
N CYS A 36 4.50 -12.74 10.75
CA CYS A 36 3.05 -12.59 10.76
C CYS A 36 2.30 -13.87 11.15
N LYS A 37 2.96 -14.79 11.85
CA LYS A 37 2.34 -16.04 12.30
C LYS A 37 1.10 -15.78 13.15
N GLY A 38 -0.03 -16.39 12.77
CA GLY A 38 -1.32 -16.20 13.42
C GLY A 38 -2.04 -14.90 13.05
N LYS A 39 -1.46 -14.06 12.17
CA LYS A 39 -2.06 -12.83 11.67
C LYS A 39 -2.76 -13.05 10.33
N LYS A 40 -3.77 -12.21 10.05
CA LYS A 40 -4.56 -12.25 8.81
C LYS A 40 -4.56 -10.89 8.13
N ILE A 41 -4.27 -10.87 6.83
CA ILE A 41 -4.54 -9.72 5.98
C ILE A 41 -5.88 -9.88 5.27
N ALA A 42 -6.68 -8.82 5.23
CA ALA A 42 -7.82 -8.72 4.34
C ALA A 42 -7.43 -7.97 3.07
N THR A 43 -7.59 -8.60 1.89
CA THR A 43 -7.38 -7.97 0.59
C THR A 43 -8.74 -7.61 -0.02
N LEU A 44 -9.14 -6.33 0.09
CA LEU A 44 -10.44 -5.83 -0.38
C LEU A 44 -10.26 -5.09 -1.70
N PHE A 45 -10.43 -5.80 -2.81
CA PHE A 45 -10.23 -5.24 -4.14
C PHE A 45 -11.58 -5.02 -4.82
N TYR A 46 -12.03 -3.76 -4.86
CA TYR A 46 -13.29 -3.34 -5.51
C TYR A 46 -13.14 -3.14 -7.02
N GLU A 47 -11.91 -3.13 -7.52
CA GLU A 47 -11.58 -3.16 -8.96
C GLU A 47 -10.53 -4.24 -9.23
N PRO A 48 -10.55 -4.87 -10.42
CA PRO A 48 -9.57 -5.90 -10.77
C PRO A 48 -8.12 -5.40 -10.70
N SER A 49 -7.27 -6.14 -10.02
CA SER A 49 -5.83 -5.87 -9.95
C SER A 49 -5.05 -7.12 -9.58
N THR A 50 -4.63 -7.87 -10.58
CA THR A 50 -3.94 -9.15 -10.38
C THR A 50 -2.62 -8.96 -9.64
N ARG A 51 -1.74 -8.10 -10.15
CA ARG A 51 -0.38 -7.92 -9.58
C ARG A 51 -0.40 -7.40 -8.14
N THR A 52 -1.12 -6.31 -7.90
CA THR A 52 -1.15 -5.70 -6.56
C THR A 52 -1.77 -6.63 -5.54
N ARG A 53 -2.89 -7.29 -5.85
CA ARG A 53 -3.53 -8.24 -4.95
C ARG A 53 -2.59 -9.39 -4.59
N LEU A 54 -2.08 -10.07 -5.61
CA LEU A 54 -1.19 -11.23 -5.40
C LEU A 54 0.10 -10.85 -4.68
N SER A 55 0.63 -9.63 -4.84
CA SER A 55 1.81 -9.18 -4.11
C SER A 55 1.53 -9.03 -2.60
N PHE A 56 0.38 -8.50 -2.19
CA PHE A 56 -0.01 -8.44 -0.78
C PHE A 56 -0.25 -9.84 -0.19
N GLU A 57 -0.94 -10.69 -0.94
CA GLU A 57 -1.23 -12.06 -0.53
C GLU A 57 0.04 -12.89 -0.37
N ALA A 58 0.93 -12.85 -1.37
CA ALA A 58 2.21 -13.53 -1.32
C ALA A 58 3.10 -13.01 -0.20
N ALA A 59 3.16 -11.69 0.02
CA ALA A 59 3.92 -11.10 1.11
C ALA A 59 3.44 -11.62 2.47
N MET A 60 2.12 -11.64 2.69
CA MET A 60 1.57 -12.13 3.96
C MET A 60 1.84 -13.62 4.19
N ILE A 61 1.71 -14.45 3.13
CA ILE A 61 2.01 -15.88 3.19
C ILE A 61 3.50 -16.11 3.48
N ASN A 62 4.38 -15.38 2.80
CA ASN A 62 5.84 -15.49 3.00
C ASN A 62 6.27 -15.07 4.41
N LEU A 63 5.49 -14.22 5.08
CA LEU A 63 5.70 -13.82 6.47
C LEU A 63 4.99 -14.75 7.49
N GLY A 64 4.42 -15.88 7.04
CA GLY A 64 3.77 -16.88 7.89
C GLY A 64 2.33 -16.56 8.28
N GLY A 65 1.72 -15.55 7.67
CA GLY A 65 0.34 -15.16 7.93
C GLY A 65 -0.68 -15.81 7.00
N GLN A 66 -1.92 -15.38 7.09
CA GLN A 66 -3.06 -15.89 6.34
C GLN A 66 -3.75 -14.76 5.57
N VAL A 67 -4.50 -15.12 4.53
CA VAL A 67 -5.18 -14.19 3.63
C VAL A 67 -6.68 -14.47 3.61
N LEU A 68 -7.47 -13.40 3.61
CA LEU A 68 -8.90 -13.43 3.31
C LEU A 68 -9.26 -12.20 2.47
N GLY A 69 -10.40 -12.20 1.79
CA GLY A 69 -10.83 -11.03 1.02
C GLY A 69 -11.59 -11.39 -0.26
N PHE A 70 -11.70 -10.40 -1.14
CA PHE A 70 -12.36 -10.53 -2.44
C PHE A 70 -11.58 -9.77 -3.54
N SER A 71 -11.78 -10.17 -4.79
CA SER A 71 -11.04 -9.65 -5.95
C SER A 71 -11.79 -8.60 -6.78
N GLU A 72 -13.11 -8.44 -6.51
CA GLU A 72 -14.00 -7.51 -7.22
C GLU A 72 -15.26 -7.22 -6.39
N ALA A 73 -15.85 -6.05 -6.60
CA ALA A 73 -17.05 -5.64 -5.87
C ALA A 73 -18.23 -6.60 -6.08
N SER A 74 -18.35 -7.17 -7.27
CA SER A 74 -19.43 -8.11 -7.66
C SER A 74 -19.44 -9.40 -6.82
N SER A 75 -18.31 -9.82 -6.30
CA SER A 75 -18.15 -11.00 -5.44
C SER A 75 -18.32 -10.70 -3.94
N SER A 76 -18.74 -9.49 -3.59
CA SER A 76 -18.91 -9.04 -2.20
C SER A 76 -20.28 -8.41 -1.95
N SER A 77 -20.60 -8.11 -0.69
CA SER A 77 -21.83 -7.40 -0.30
C SER A 77 -21.91 -5.97 -0.84
N ALA A 78 -20.81 -5.41 -1.36
CA ALA A 78 -20.82 -4.14 -2.07
C ALA A 78 -21.76 -4.14 -3.28
N SER A 79 -21.91 -5.29 -3.95
CA SER A 79 -22.89 -5.48 -5.05
C SER A 79 -24.35 -5.29 -4.61
N LYS A 80 -24.61 -5.39 -3.31
CA LYS A 80 -25.94 -5.20 -2.69
C LYS A 80 -26.07 -3.81 -2.05
N GLY A 81 -25.11 -2.91 -2.24
CA GLY A 81 -25.12 -1.55 -1.70
C GLY A 81 -24.47 -1.38 -0.33
N GLU A 82 -23.73 -2.38 0.19
CA GLU A 82 -22.97 -2.22 1.42
C GLU A 82 -21.90 -1.14 1.25
N SER A 83 -21.81 -0.23 2.22
CA SER A 83 -20.83 0.86 2.18
C SER A 83 -19.42 0.38 2.54
N VAL A 84 -18.39 1.12 2.08
CA VAL A 84 -16.99 0.89 2.49
C VAL A 84 -16.83 0.93 4.00
N ALA A 85 -17.56 1.85 4.67
CA ALA A 85 -17.51 1.99 6.12
C ALA A 85 -18.06 0.77 6.85
N ASP A 86 -19.16 0.18 6.35
CA ASP A 86 -19.74 -1.01 6.97
C ASP A 86 -18.90 -2.25 6.65
N THR A 87 -18.45 -2.40 5.40
CA THR A 87 -17.53 -3.48 5.03
C THR A 87 -16.31 -3.51 5.94
N ILE A 88 -15.63 -2.37 6.15
CA ILE A 88 -14.39 -2.36 6.94
C ILE A 88 -14.63 -2.64 8.43
N ARG A 89 -15.79 -2.22 8.99
CA ARG A 89 -16.16 -2.57 10.37
C ARG A 89 -16.28 -4.08 10.57
N ILE A 90 -16.95 -4.76 9.62
CA ILE A 90 -17.10 -6.22 9.66
C ILE A 90 -15.75 -6.91 9.44
N ILE A 91 -14.98 -6.49 8.44
CA ILE A 91 -13.64 -7.05 8.17
C ILE A 91 -12.69 -6.87 9.35
N SER A 92 -12.82 -5.78 10.09
CA SER A 92 -12.01 -5.55 11.30
C SER A 92 -12.25 -6.59 12.41
N CYS A 93 -13.35 -7.33 12.34
CA CYS A 93 -13.61 -8.47 13.25
C CYS A 93 -12.89 -9.76 12.81
N TYR A 94 -12.41 -9.84 11.58
CA TYR A 94 -11.86 -11.07 11.00
C TYR A 94 -10.37 -11.01 10.70
N ALA A 95 -9.83 -9.82 10.49
CA ALA A 95 -8.44 -9.58 10.07
C ALA A 95 -7.68 -8.69 11.05
N ASP A 96 -6.35 -8.72 10.96
CA ASP A 96 -5.43 -7.87 11.76
C ASP A 96 -4.96 -6.65 10.97
N ILE A 97 -5.05 -6.67 9.64
CA ILE A 97 -4.67 -5.59 8.72
C ILE A 97 -5.49 -5.70 7.44
N CYS A 98 -5.75 -4.58 6.77
CA CYS A 98 -6.48 -4.54 5.52
C CYS A 98 -5.67 -3.84 4.42
N ALA A 99 -5.54 -4.45 3.25
CA ALA A 99 -5.12 -3.80 2.01
C ALA A 99 -6.36 -3.56 1.14
N MET A 100 -6.68 -2.29 0.85
CA MET A 100 -7.87 -1.91 0.09
C MET A 100 -7.49 -1.24 -1.21
N ARG A 101 -8.10 -1.71 -2.32
CA ARG A 101 -8.09 -1.04 -3.62
C ARG A 101 -9.50 -0.69 -4.05
N HIS A 102 -9.71 0.57 -4.47
CA HIS A 102 -11.05 1.06 -4.80
C HIS A 102 -11.01 2.02 -5.99
N PRO A 103 -12.03 2.01 -6.89
CA PRO A 103 -12.08 2.93 -8.03
C PRO A 103 -12.39 4.38 -7.65
N LYS A 104 -12.96 4.63 -6.46
CA LYS A 104 -13.27 5.99 -5.98
C LYS A 104 -12.15 6.53 -5.11
N GLU A 105 -11.73 7.76 -5.40
CA GLU A 105 -10.78 8.52 -4.59
C GLU A 105 -11.27 8.71 -3.15
N GLY A 106 -10.37 8.63 -2.18
CA GLY A 106 -10.67 8.77 -0.77
C GLY A 106 -11.34 7.55 -0.10
N ALA A 107 -11.66 6.48 -0.84
CA ALA A 107 -12.30 5.31 -0.24
C ALA A 107 -11.43 4.63 0.83
N ALA A 108 -10.12 4.57 0.63
CA ALA A 108 -9.19 4.04 1.62
C ALA A 108 -9.15 4.90 2.91
N LEU A 109 -9.31 6.22 2.80
CA LEU A 109 -9.42 7.12 3.95
C LEU A 109 -10.74 6.90 4.70
N VAL A 110 -11.85 6.72 3.98
CA VAL A 110 -13.13 6.35 4.61
C VAL A 110 -13.00 5.04 5.37
N ALA A 111 -12.32 4.04 4.79
CA ALA A 111 -12.06 2.78 5.48
C ALA A 111 -11.19 3.00 6.73
N ALA A 112 -10.11 3.75 6.65
CA ALA A 112 -9.23 4.04 7.79
C ALA A 112 -9.98 4.70 8.95
N ASN A 113 -10.85 5.68 8.66
CA ASN A 113 -11.64 6.39 9.66
C ASN A 113 -12.72 5.52 10.34
N ASN A 114 -13.08 4.37 9.76
CA ASN A 114 -14.10 3.46 10.27
C ASN A 114 -13.54 2.08 10.70
N SER A 115 -12.23 1.90 10.65
CA SER A 115 -11.55 0.64 10.93
C SER A 115 -11.03 0.57 12.37
N SER A 116 -11.05 -0.62 12.96
CA SER A 116 -10.33 -0.93 14.20
C SER A 116 -9.01 -1.68 13.95
N ILE A 117 -8.61 -1.84 12.68
CA ILE A 117 -7.34 -2.43 12.25
C ILE A 117 -6.60 -1.50 11.29
N PRO A 118 -5.27 -1.59 11.11
CA PRO A 118 -4.54 -0.83 10.11
C PRO A 118 -5.09 -1.02 8.70
N VAL A 119 -5.19 0.08 7.94
CA VAL A 119 -5.59 0.07 6.53
C VAL A 119 -4.43 0.54 5.67
N ILE A 120 -4.15 -0.20 4.60
CA ILE A 120 -3.19 0.14 3.55
C ILE A 120 -3.96 0.47 2.27
N ASN A 121 -3.73 1.65 1.72
CA ASN A 121 -4.23 2.04 0.41
C ASN A 121 -3.43 1.32 -0.69
N ALA A 122 -4.05 0.37 -1.37
CA ALA A 122 -3.50 -0.36 -2.52
C ALA A 122 -3.88 0.28 -3.87
N GLY A 123 -4.30 1.55 -3.85
CA GLY A 123 -4.72 2.38 -4.96
C GLY A 123 -6.18 2.81 -4.89
N ASP A 124 -6.43 4.12 -4.91
CA ASP A 124 -7.77 4.72 -4.87
C ASP A 124 -8.01 5.66 -6.07
N GLY A 125 -8.72 5.17 -7.06
CA GLY A 125 -9.02 5.92 -8.28
C GLY A 125 -7.77 6.43 -8.99
N GLY A 126 -7.76 7.70 -9.40
CA GLY A 126 -6.61 8.42 -9.96
C GLY A 126 -5.71 9.10 -8.92
N HIS A 127 -6.00 8.95 -7.63
CA HIS A 127 -5.45 9.79 -6.56
C HIS A 127 -4.12 9.28 -6.01
N GLN A 128 -4.08 8.14 -5.31
CA GLN A 128 -2.88 7.69 -4.59
C GLN A 128 -2.57 6.20 -4.80
N HIS A 129 -1.28 5.87 -4.75
CA HIS A 129 -0.80 4.49 -4.69
C HIS A 129 0.47 4.40 -3.81
N PRO A 130 0.34 4.59 -2.49
CA PRO A 130 1.50 4.74 -1.60
C PRO A 130 2.44 3.54 -1.61
N THR A 131 1.92 2.32 -1.74
CA THR A 131 2.77 1.11 -1.77
C THR A 131 3.58 1.00 -3.06
N GLN A 132 3.07 1.50 -4.19
CA GLN A 132 3.88 1.61 -5.41
C GLN A 132 5.00 2.63 -5.22
N THR A 133 4.72 3.75 -4.58
CA THR A 133 5.73 4.76 -4.24
C THR A 133 6.86 4.16 -3.39
N LEU A 134 6.54 3.35 -2.38
CA LEU A 134 7.57 2.66 -1.57
C LEU A 134 8.43 1.71 -2.42
N ALA A 135 7.81 0.97 -3.34
CA ALA A 135 8.54 0.09 -4.26
C ALA A 135 9.44 0.87 -5.23
N ASP A 136 8.97 2.01 -5.73
CA ASP A 136 9.75 2.90 -6.61
C ASP A 136 10.95 3.50 -5.84
N LEU A 137 10.73 3.99 -4.61
CA LEU A 137 11.80 4.51 -3.74
C LEU A 137 12.84 3.42 -3.41
N MET A 138 12.40 2.21 -3.11
CA MET A 138 13.31 1.07 -2.87
C MET A 138 14.14 0.77 -4.12
N THR A 139 13.53 0.78 -5.30
CA THR A 139 14.23 0.58 -6.57
C THR A 139 15.27 1.66 -6.82
N ILE A 140 14.91 2.94 -6.63
CA ILE A 140 15.82 4.07 -6.78
C ILE A 140 16.98 3.95 -5.79
N LYS A 141 16.70 3.70 -4.51
CA LYS A 141 17.73 3.53 -3.46
C LYS A 141 18.67 2.36 -3.77
N SER A 142 18.14 1.25 -4.25
CA SER A 142 18.94 0.08 -4.65
C SER A 142 19.87 0.38 -5.83
N LEU A 143 19.40 1.10 -6.85
CA LEU A 143 20.17 1.39 -8.07
C LEU A 143 21.13 2.56 -7.92
N LYS A 144 20.79 3.57 -7.12
CA LYS A 144 21.56 4.82 -6.96
C LYS A 144 22.32 4.91 -5.65
N GLY A 145 22.03 4.03 -4.69
CA GLY A 145 22.63 4.04 -3.34
C GLY A 145 22.11 5.16 -2.44
N ARG A 146 21.25 6.05 -2.96
CA ARG A 146 20.73 7.24 -2.25
C ARG A 146 19.38 7.68 -2.82
N LEU A 147 18.65 8.49 -2.05
CA LEU A 147 17.39 9.12 -2.44
C LEU A 147 17.46 10.65 -2.47
N ASP A 148 18.57 11.23 -2.08
CA ASP A 148 18.84 12.67 -2.08
C ASP A 148 19.73 13.06 -3.26
N ASN A 149 19.67 14.33 -3.65
CA ASN A 149 20.52 14.92 -4.69
C ASN A 149 20.58 14.09 -5.99
N ILE A 150 19.42 13.64 -6.47
CA ILE A 150 19.27 12.93 -7.75
C ILE A 150 18.30 13.68 -8.67
N THR A 151 18.48 13.52 -9.97
CA THR A 151 17.56 14.06 -11.00
C THR A 151 16.73 12.91 -11.52
N ILE A 152 15.41 13.08 -11.56
CA ILE A 152 14.45 12.09 -12.04
C ILE A 152 13.63 12.69 -13.17
N GLY A 153 13.63 12.04 -14.34
CA GLY A 153 12.76 12.34 -15.45
C GLY A 153 11.47 11.52 -15.37
N LEU A 154 10.32 12.17 -15.42
CA LEU A 154 9.01 11.52 -15.48
C LEU A 154 8.46 11.66 -16.89
N CYS A 155 8.06 10.53 -17.51
CA CYS A 155 7.55 10.49 -18.88
C CYS A 155 6.31 9.60 -18.96
N GLY A 156 5.28 10.06 -19.64
CA GLY A 156 4.03 9.34 -19.85
C GLY A 156 2.81 10.16 -19.45
N ASP A 157 1.76 9.51 -18.94
CA ASP A 157 0.56 10.20 -18.46
C ASP A 157 0.79 10.84 -17.09
N LEU A 158 1.27 12.09 -17.12
CA LEU A 158 1.54 12.86 -15.91
C LEU A 158 0.28 13.50 -15.31
N LYS A 159 -0.83 13.52 -16.05
CA LYS A 159 -2.09 14.14 -15.60
C LYS A 159 -2.94 13.18 -14.76
N PHE A 160 -3.05 11.92 -15.19
CA PHE A 160 -3.93 10.93 -14.55
C PHE A 160 -3.17 9.78 -13.90
N GLY A 161 -1.85 9.77 -14.00
CA GLY A 161 -0.99 8.73 -13.44
C GLY A 161 -0.84 8.85 -11.92
N ARG A 162 -1.71 8.20 -11.14
CA ARG A 162 -1.67 8.22 -9.66
C ARG A 162 -0.31 7.82 -9.07
N THR A 163 0.42 6.94 -9.73
CA THR A 163 1.76 6.52 -9.27
C THR A 163 2.75 7.66 -9.36
N VAL A 164 2.68 8.47 -10.43
CA VAL A 164 3.53 9.64 -10.62
C VAL A 164 3.24 10.69 -9.54
N HIS A 165 1.97 10.99 -9.28
CA HIS A 165 1.58 11.97 -8.26
C HIS A 165 2.06 11.56 -6.86
N SER A 166 1.86 10.29 -6.49
CA SER A 166 2.32 9.78 -5.20
C SER A 166 3.85 9.80 -5.09
N LEU A 167 4.56 9.44 -6.16
CA LEU A 167 6.01 9.44 -6.20
C LEU A 167 6.58 10.85 -6.08
N ILE A 168 6.06 11.83 -6.84
CA ILE A 168 6.48 13.24 -6.76
C ILE A 168 6.35 13.76 -5.33
N ASN A 169 5.22 13.53 -4.68
CA ASN A 169 4.98 13.97 -3.30
C ASN A 169 6.02 13.39 -2.31
N ALA A 170 6.37 12.12 -2.46
CA ALA A 170 7.39 11.48 -1.64
C ALA A 170 8.79 12.04 -1.93
N LEU A 171 9.14 12.20 -3.19
CA LEU A 171 10.45 12.70 -3.62
C LEU A 171 10.70 14.14 -3.18
N LEU A 172 9.69 15.01 -3.23
CA LEU A 172 9.79 16.40 -2.75
C LEU A 172 10.16 16.48 -1.26
N ARG A 173 9.70 15.52 -0.44
CA ARG A 173 10.06 15.45 0.99
C ARG A 173 11.48 14.96 1.23
N LEU A 174 12.03 14.18 0.31
CA LEU A 174 13.38 13.62 0.38
C LEU A 174 14.46 14.60 -0.14
N SER A 175 14.15 15.90 -0.25
CA SER A 175 15.05 16.95 -0.74
C SER A 175 15.48 16.78 -2.19
N LEU A 176 14.62 16.23 -3.04
CA LEU A 176 14.83 16.24 -4.49
C LEU A 176 14.43 17.61 -5.05
N ILE A 177 15.43 18.43 -5.38
CA ILE A 177 15.23 19.86 -5.70
C ILE A 177 14.94 20.11 -7.17
N HIS A 178 15.09 19.14 -8.05
CA HIS A 178 14.85 19.32 -9.49
C HIS A 178 14.03 18.19 -10.09
N ILE A 179 12.85 18.54 -10.53
CA ILE A 179 11.97 17.73 -11.38
C ILE A 179 12.13 18.23 -12.82
#